data_c26e1ffc26ee8bda3eb2f8a7acc387fa
#
_entry.id   c26e1ffc26ee8bda3eb2f8a7acc387fa
#
_cell.length_a   1.000
_cell.length_b   1.000
_cell.length_c   1.000
_cell.angle_alpha   90.00
_cell.angle_beta   90.00
_cell.angle_gamma   90.00
#
_symmetry.space_group_name_H-M   'P 1'
#
loop_
_entity.id
_entity.type
_entity.pdbx_description
1 polymer ?
#
loop_
_entity_poly.entity_id
_entity_poly.type
_entity_poly.pdbx_seq_one_letter_code
_entity_poly.pdbx_strand_id
1 'polypeptide(L)'
;LLPRGNKETVTGELRVQISYEKVEIEKSHLKPSSFEILKLIGKGNFGKVFQVRKKDTNRIYAMKVLHKQDLIERREVEHTLAEKNILIQAEACPFLVGLKFSFQTRTHLYLVTDFMNGGELFWHLQNEIRLSEERAKFYAAEIVLALEHLHKYNIVYRDLKPENILLDATGHIALCDFGLCKENLSAGQTTNTFCGTSEYLAPEVLVECGYNQSVDWWSLGILFYEMIAGFSPFYTNDTQLMYRKILFGKLKFPKGFFSEDAKSLIKGLLARNPHNRLGSRNDAEEIKNHPFFANVDWDALYLKQVSPPYKPNVSSEDDTSCFDPSFTEEETNIENWPSISKNLSRNGTNASINNEIFGGFTYSGENSCGLNPYGDYPLELGYDFDIASPSSSSSGSGNWRNLSDAVETY
;
A
#
# COMPACT_ATOMS: atom_id res chain seq x y z
N LEU A 1 -9.48 -37.26 -11.05
CA LEU A 1 -10.43 -38.04 -11.83
C LEU A 1 -11.78 -38.03 -11.10
N LEU A 2 -12.80 -37.38 -11.70
CA LEU A 2 -14.16 -37.41 -11.16
C LEU A 2 -14.88 -38.65 -11.66
N PRO A 3 -15.66 -39.38 -10.85
CA PRO A 3 -16.42 -40.53 -11.30
C PRO A 3 -17.50 -40.13 -12.31
N ARG A 4 -17.67 -40.94 -13.38
CA ARG A 4 -18.66 -40.72 -14.45
C ARG A 4 -20.08 -41.15 -14.06
N GLY A 5 -20.47 -41.09 -12.80
CA GLY A 5 -21.82 -41.39 -12.34
C GLY A 5 -21.86 -41.67 -10.83
N ASN A 6 -23.02 -41.49 -10.19
CA ASN A 6 -23.21 -41.57 -8.74
C ASN A 6 -23.00 -42.97 -8.11
N LYS A 7 -22.46 -43.98 -8.83
CA LYS A 7 -22.30 -45.35 -8.32
C LYS A 7 -20.98 -46.02 -8.66
N GLU A 8 -20.01 -45.33 -9.25
CA GLU A 8 -18.70 -45.91 -9.54
C GLU A 8 -17.68 -45.48 -8.47
N THR A 9 -17.13 -46.44 -7.76
CA THR A 9 -15.93 -46.25 -6.91
C THR A 9 -14.72 -46.18 -7.82
N VAL A 10 -14.07 -44.99 -7.87
CA VAL A 10 -12.80 -44.83 -8.56
C VAL A 10 -11.71 -45.49 -7.71
N THR A 11 -11.20 -46.64 -8.12
CA THR A 11 -10.05 -47.31 -7.53
C THR A 11 -8.88 -47.21 -8.49
N GLY A 12 -7.75 -46.69 -8.01
CA GLY A 12 -6.52 -46.62 -8.79
C GLY A 12 -5.59 -45.57 -8.21
N GLU A 13 -4.30 -45.83 -8.37
CA GLU A 13 -3.23 -44.84 -8.01
C GLU A 13 -2.78 -44.13 -9.28
N LEU A 14 -2.73 -42.80 -9.24
CA LEU A 14 -2.08 -41.98 -10.26
C LEU A 14 -0.64 -41.72 -9.82
N ARG A 15 0.34 -42.38 -10.44
CA ARG A 15 1.75 -42.09 -10.21
C ARG A 15 2.18 -40.99 -11.18
N VAL A 16 2.49 -39.81 -10.66
CA VAL A 16 3.02 -38.68 -11.43
C VAL A 16 4.51 -38.56 -11.13
N GLN A 17 5.33 -38.64 -12.18
CA GLN A 17 6.77 -38.36 -12.09
C GLN A 17 6.98 -36.96 -12.71
N ILE A 18 7.48 -36.02 -11.90
CA ILE A 18 7.83 -34.68 -12.34
C ILE A 18 9.36 -34.61 -12.37
N SER A 19 9.93 -34.36 -13.55
CA SER A 19 11.33 -34.04 -13.71
C SER A 19 11.46 -32.52 -13.84
N TYR A 20 12.33 -31.93 -13.05
CA TYR A 20 12.65 -30.49 -13.08
C TYR A 20 14.10 -30.33 -13.55
N GLU A 21 14.30 -29.63 -14.63
CA GLU A 21 15.63 -29.21 -15.10
C GLU A 21 15.77 -27.72 -14.90
N LYS A 22 16.71 -27.33 -14.01
CA LYS A 22 17.02 -25.93 -13.78
C LYS A 22 17.81 -25.42 -14.97
N VAL A 23 17.13 -24.72 -15.90
CA VAL A 23 17.82 -23.99 -16.95
C VAL A 23 18.48 -22.78 -16.33
N GLU A 24 19.82 -22.73 -16.27
CA GLU A 24 20.55 -21.51 -15.94
C GLU A 24 20.39 -20.54 -17.12
N ILE A 25 19.34 -19.75 -17.07
CA ILE A 25 19.18 -18.61 -17.99
C ILE A 25 20.28 -17.63 -17.60
N GLU A 26 21.21 -17.34 -18.52
CA GLU A 26 22.13 -16.21 -18.35
C GLU A 26 21.33 -15.02 -17.85
N LYS A 27 21.75 -14.42 -16.73
CA LYS A 27 21.07 -13.26 -16.12
C LYS A 27 21.05 -12.10 -17.15
N SER A 28 20.11 -12.15 -18.09
CA SER A 28 19.89 -11.04 -18.99
C SER A 28 19.40 -9.87 -18.13
N HIS A 29 20.21 -8.81 -18.06
CA HIS A 29 19.81 -7.62 -17.34
C HIS A 29 18.50 -7.11 -17.90
N LEU A 30 17.44 -7.08 -17.04
CA LEU A 30 16.15 -6.55 -17.42
C LEU A 30 16.30 -5.09 -17.87
N LYS A 31 15.63 -4.76 -18.94
CA LYS A 31 15.63 -3.43 -19.55
C LYS A 31 14.23 -3.10 -20.05
N PRO A 32 13.91 -1.83 -20.34
CA PRO A 32 12.57 -1.46 -20.82
C PRO A 32 12.12 -2.28 -22.03
N SER A 33 13.05 -2.62 -22.95
CA SER A 33 12.75 -3.43 -24.14
C SER A 33 12.38 -4.90 -23.85
N SER A 34 12.59 -5.39 -22.61
CA SER A 34 12.12 -6.70 -22.16
C SER A 34 10.59 -6.74 -21.94
N PHE A 35 9.96 -5.57 -21.92
CA PHE A 35 8.54 -5.40 -21.73
C PHE A 35 7.88 -4.75 -22.95
N GLU A 36 6.66 -5.12 -23.22
CA GLU A 36 5.75 -4.45 -24.15
C GLU A 36 4.81 -3.57 -23.31
N ILE A 37 4.71 -2.29 -23.64
CA ILE A 37 3.80 -1.37 -22.95
C ILE A 37 2.43 -1.52 -23.62
N LEU A 38 1.41 -1.79 -22.80
CA LEU A 38 0.05 -1.98 -23.27
C LEU A 38 -0.78 -0.72 -23.10
N LYS A 39 -0.90 -0.24 -21.86
CA LYS A 39 -1.74 0.92 -21.52
C LYS A 39 -1.12 1.73 -20.37
N LEU A 40 -1.47 3.00 -20.31
CA LEU A 40 -1.28 3.82 -19.11
C LEU A 40 -2.45 3.51 -18.16
N ILE A 41 -2.15 3.22 -16.89
CA ILE A 41 -3.16 2.86 -15.88
C ILE A 41 -3.17 3.80 -14.68
N GLY A 42 -2.20 4.71 -14.57
CA GLY A 42 -2.17 5.70 -13.51
C GLY A 42 -1.06 6.73 -13.69
N LYS A 43 -1.24 7.88 -13.06
CA LYS A 43 -0.27 8.97 -13.01
C LYS A 43 -0.09 9.42 -11.56
N GLY A 44 1.15 9.52 -11.11
CA GLY A 44 1.51 10.07 -9.81
C GLY A 44 2.40 11.32 -9.94
N ASN A 45 2.73 11.91 -8.80
CA ASN A 45 3.54 13.13 -8.74
C ASN A 45 4.95 12.98 -9.34
N PHE A 46 5.51 11.77 -9.34
CA PHE A 46 6.89 11.48 -9.72
C PHE A 46 6.98 10.54 -10.92
N GLY A 47 5.84 10.02 -11.39
CA GLY A 47 5.88 8.97 -12.39
C GLY A 47 4.55 8.59 -13.00
N LYS A 48 4.63 7.64 -13.91
CA LYS A 48 3.48 7.01 -14.57
C LYS A 48 3.49 5.51 -14.28
N VAL A 49 2.31 4.93 -14.21
CA VAL A 49 2.13 3.48 -14.06
C VAL A 49 1.54 2.93 -15.34
N PHE A 50 2.23 1.95 -15.91
CA PHE A 50 1.82 1.30 -17.15
C PHE A 50 1.45 -0.16 -16.90
N GLN A 51 0.43 -0.64 -17.57
CA GLN A 51 0.24 -2.05 -17.79
C GLN A 51 1.24 -2.52 -18.83
N VAL A 52 2.00 -3.57 -18.52
CA VAL A 52 3.04 -4.11 -19.39
C VAL A 52 2.97 -5.61 -19.50
N ARG A 53 3.40 -6.16 -20.65
CA ARG A 53 3.59 -7.59 -20.87
C ARG A 53 5.08 -7.90 -20.93
N LYS A 54 5.56 -8.83 -20.07
CA LYS A 54 6.94 -9.34 -20.14
C LYS A 54 7.05 -10.29 -21.32
N LYS A 55 7.94 -9.98 -22.27
CA LYS A 55 7.97 -10.61 -23.61
C LYS A 55 8.31 -12.10 -23.61
N ASP A 56 9.13 -12.56 -22.67
CA ASP A 56 9.56 -13.96 -22.56
C ASP A 56 8.50 -14.88 -21.93
N THR A 57 7.73 -14.36 -20.97
CA THR A 57 6.73 -15.12 -20.21
C THR A 57 5.29 -14.82 -20.61
N ASN A 58 5.06 -13.76 -21.39
CA ASN A 58 3.74 -13.20 -21.72
C ASN A 58 2.89 -12.78 -20.49
N ARG A 59 3.46 -12.76 -19.29
CA ARG A 59 2.76 -12.32 -18.08
C ARG A 59 2.55 -10.82 -18.06
N ILE A 60 1.39 -10.42 -17.50
CA ILE A 60 1.01 -9.02 -17.32
C ILE A 60 1.46 -8.51 -15.98
N TYR A 61 1.98 -7.27 -15.94
CA TYR A 61 2.47 -6.59 -14.75
C TYR A 61 2.06 -5.13 -14.76
N ALA A 62 2.12 -4.48 -13.61
CA ALA A 62 2.11 -3.03 -13.48
C ALA A 62 3.57 -2.53 -13.39
N MET A 63 3.92 -1.50 -14.15
CA MET A 63 5.26 -0.93 -14.17
C MET A 63 5.21 0.57 -13.85
N LYS A 64 5.67 0.94 -12.65
CA LYS A 64 5.85 2.34 -12.24
C LYS A 64 7.18 2.85 -12.79
N VAL A 65 7.15 3.93 -13.57
CA VAL A 65 8.31 4.56 -14.21
C VAL A 65 8.53 5.91 -13.57
N LEU A 66 9.71 6.15 -12.99
CA LEU A 66 10.06 7.35 -12.25
C LEU A 66 11.24 8.05 -12.95
N HIS A 67 11.19 9.38 -13.06
CA HIS A 67 12.25 10.16 -13.66
C HIS A 67 13.30 10.55 -12.59
N LYS A 68 14.56 10.12 -12.75
CA LYS A 68 15.62 10.31 -11.75
C LYS A 68 15.88 11.76 -11.39
N GLN A 69 15.89 12.65 -12.40
CA GLN A 69 16.15 14.07 -12.16
C GLN A 69 15.05 14.71 -11.29
N ASP A 70 13.78 14.37 -11.52
CA ASP A 70 12.66 14.88 -10.74
C ASP A 70 12.73 14.43 -9.27
N LEU A 71 13.17 13.17 -9.03
CA LEU A 71 13.39 12.64 -7.68
C LEU A 71 14.52 13.38 -6.94
N ILE A 72 15.62 13.68 -7.63
CA ILE A 72 16.76 14.40 -7.06
C ILE A 72 16.36 15.84 -6.72
N GLU A 73 15.71 16.54 -7.65
CA GLU A 73 15.30 17.94 -7.47
C GLU A 73 14.29 18.10 -6.33
N ARG A 74 13.41 17.12 -6.14
CA ARG A 74 12.39 17.12 -5.09
C ARG A 74 12.84 16.46 -3.78
N ARG A 75 14.09 15.94 -3.73
CA ARG A 75 14.68 15.24 -2.57
C ARG A 75 13.90 13.96 -2.18
N GLU A 76 13.39 13.23 -3.18
CA GLU A 76 12.58 12.02 -3.01
C GLU A 76 13.37 10.71 -3.22
N VAL A 77 14.69 10.81 -3.30
CA VAL A 77 15.56 9.64 -3.53
C VAL A 77 15.43 8.62 -2.41
N GLU A 78 15.57 9.06 -1.15
CA GLU A 78 15.49 8.18 0.01
C GLU A 78 14.12 7.52 0.13
N HIS A 79 13.03 8.28 -0.10
CA HIS A 79 11.68 7.74 -0.09
C HIS A 79 11.47 6.69 -1.18
N THR A 80 12.03 6.92 -2.39
CA THR A 80 11.94 5.94 -3.49
C THR A 80 12.72 4.66 -3.20
N LEU A 81 13.88 4.75 -2.55
CA LEU A 81 14.65 3.57 -2.14
C LEU A 81 13.95 2.82 -1.02
N ALA A 82 13.37 3.52 -0.04
CA ALA A 82 12.55 2.93 1.01
C ALA A 82 11.31 2.23 0.41
N GLU A 83 10.58 2.89 -0.50
CA GLU A 83 9.44 2.29 -1.23
C GLU A 83 9.83 0.96 -1.87
N LYS A 84 10.98 0.92 -2.57
CA LYS A 84 11.47 -0.33 -3.17
C LYS A 84 11.70 -1.43 -2.13
N ASN A 85 12.33 -1.10 -0.99
CA ASN A 85 12.63 -2.08 0.05
C ASN A 85 11.35 -2.63 0.69
N ILE A 86 10.36 -1.76 0.95
CA ILE A 86 9.05 -2.17 1.46
C ILE A 86 8.33 -3.09 0.46
N LEU A 87 8.36 -2.75 -0.83
CA LEU A 87 7.78 -3.59 -1.89
C LEU A 87 8.40 -5.00 -1.96
N ILE A 88 9.69 -5.15 -1.63
CA ILE A 88 10.35 -6.46 -1.53
C ILE A 88 9.80 -7.24 -0.32
N GLN A 89 9.66 -6.60 0.84
CA GLN A 89 9.14 -7.22 2.06
C GLN A 89 7.64 -7.54 1.93
N ALA A 90 6.89 -6.73 1.20
CA ALA A 90 5.46 -6.88 0.94
C ALA A 90 5.12 -8.18 0.19
N GLU A 91 6.05 -8.78 -0.58
CA GLU A 91 5.81 -10.01 -1.33
C GLU A 91 5.38 -11.20 -0.44
N ALA A 92 5.73 -11.17 0.84
CA ALA A 92 5.35 -12.21 1.81
C ALA A 92 3.90 -12.11 2.30
N CYS A 93 3.16 -11.02 2.00
CA CYS A 93 1.78 -10.83 2.42
C CYS A 93 0.82 -10.82 1.21
N PRO A 94 -0.23 -11.66 1.20
CA PRO A 94 -1.15 -11.76 0.07
C PRO A 94 -2.01 -10.51 -0.16
N PHE A 95 -2.04 -9.58 0.80
CA PHE A 95 -2.82 -8.34 0.77
C PHE A 95 -1.95 -7.08 0.60
N LEU A 96 -0.72 -7.26 0.14
CA LEU A 96 0.19 -6.18 -0.24
C LEU A 96 0.68 -6.42 -1.67
N VAL A 97 0.82 -5.36 -2.44
CA VAL A 97 1.44 -5.43 -3.77
C VAL A 97 2.93 -5.60 -3.60
N GLY A 98 3.49 -6.73 -4.09
CA GLY A 98 4.90 -7.07 -3.98
C GLY A 98 5.72 -6.71 -5.23
N LEU A 99 7.04 -6.48 -5.04
CA LEU A 99 7.97 -6.21 -6.12
C LEU A 99 8.39 -7.50 -6.83
N LYS A 100 8.18 -7.57 -8.15
CA LYS A 100 8.69 -8.67 -8.99
C LYS A 100 10.05 -8.33 -9.59
N PHE A 101 10.20 -7.12 -10.10
CA PHE A 101 11.46 -6.65 -10.67
C PHE A 101 11.65 -5.16 -10.39
N SER A 102 12.92 -4.75 -10.23
CA SER A 102 13.28 -3.36 -10.42
C SER A 102 14.55 -3.25 -11.24
N PHE A 103 14.63 -2.26 -12.07
CA PHE A 103 15.81 -1.95 -12.90
C PHE A 103 15.87 -0.46 -13.20
N GLN A 104 16.96 -0.03 -13.78
CA GLN A 104 17.18 1.38 -14.06
C GLN A 104 17.84 1.60 -15.41
N THR A 105 17.56 2.75 -16.00
CA THR A 105 18.31 3.32 -17.13
C THR A 105 19.09 4.55 -16.65
N ARG A 106 19.75 5.23 -17.58
CA ARG A 106 20.44 6.49 -17.25
C ARG A 106 19.50 7.56 -16.69
N THR A 107 18.24 7.59 -17.11
CA THR A 107 17.28 8.65 -16.81
C THR A 107 16.10 8.22 -15.96
N HIS A 108 15.76 6.94 -15.90
CA HIS A 108 14.58 6.44 -15.23
C HIS A 108 14.85 5.25 -14.29
N LEU A 109 14.00 5.12 -13.28
CA LEU A 109 13.82 3.95 -12.43
C LEU A 109 12.54 3.24 -12.83
N TYR A 110 12.53 1.91 -12.69
CA TYR A 110 11.40 1.05 -13.04
C TYR A 110 11.13 0.10 -11.88
N LEU A 111 9.90 0.13 -11.37
CA LEU A 111 9.38 -0.80 -10.37
C LEU A 111 8.27 -1.62 -11.04
N VAL A 112 8.43 -2.93 -11.07
CA VAL A 112 7.48 -3.86 -11.72
C VAL A 112 6.84 -4.73 -10.65
N THR A 113 5.52 -4.66 -10.54
CA THR A 113 4.70 -5.33 -9.54
C THR A 113 3.62 -6.19 -10.21
N ASP A 114 2.88 -6.96 -9.42
CA ASP A 114 1.69 -7.65 -9.93
C ASP A 114 0.67 -6.65 -10.49
N PHE A 115 0.01 -7.02 -11.56
CA PHE A 115 -1.09 -6.25 -12.11
C PHE A 115 -2.42 -6.70 -11.48
N MET A 116 -3.08 -5.77 -10.81
CA MET A 116 -4.34 -5.98 -10.11
C MET A 116 -5.49 -5.51 -11.00
N ASN A 117 -6.01 -6.39 -11.84
CA ASN A 117 -6.96 -6.04 -12.91
C ASN A 117 -8.38 -5.69 -12.44
N GLY A 118 -8.71 -5.91 -11.16
CA GLY A 118 -9.95 -5.42 -10.55
C GLY A 118 -9.97 -3.91 -10.29
N GLY A 119 -8.84 -3.20 -10.50
CA GLY A 119 -8.73 -1.74 -10.36
C GLY A 119 -8.77 -1.24 -8.91
N GLU A 120 -8.87 0.07 -8.75
CA GLU A 120 -8.88 0.74 -7.45
C GLU A 120 -10.23 0.59 -6.72
N LEU A 121 -10.23 0.44 -5.40
CA LEU A 121 -11.44 0.48 -4.59
C LEU A 121 -12.18 1.82 -4.76
N PHE A 122 -11.44 2.91 -5.00
CA PHE A 122 -11.98 4.22 -5.30
C PHE A 122 -12.91 4.20 -6.51
N TRP A 123 -12.50 3.55 -7.62
CA TRP A 123 -13.33 3.40 -8.82
C TRP A 123 -14.65 2.67 -8.52
N HIS A 124 -14.61 1.63 -7.70
CA HIS A 124 -15.80 0.89 -7.29
C HIS A 124 -16.73 1.74 -6.42
N LEU A 125 -16.17 2.50 -5.46
CA LEU A 125 -16.96 3.39 -4.62
C LEU A 125 -17.62 4.52 -5.42
N GLN A 126 -16.94 5.08 -6.41
CA GLN A 126 -17.55 6.08 -7.30
C GLN A 126 -18.74 5.53 -8.10
N ASN A 127 -18.64 4.28 -8.58
CA ASN A 127 -19.70 3.67 -9.38
C ASN A 127 -20.89 3.18 -8.52
N GLU A 128 -20.64 2.67 -7.33
CA GLU A 128 -21.65 2.04 -6.46
C GLU A 128 -22.15 2.99 -5.36
N ILE A 129 -21.51 4.17 -5.21
CA ILE A 129 -21.75 5.18 -4.15
C ILE A 129 -21.36 4.66 -2.76
N ARG A 130 -21.73 3.44 -2.40
CA ARG A 130 -21.44 2.80 -1.11
C ARG A 130 -21.49 1.28 -1.22
N LEU A 131 -20.80 0.61 -0.31
CA LEU A 131 -20.77 -0.85 -0.21
C LEU A 131 -21.77 -1.36 0.84
N SER A 132 -22.14 -2.64 0.74
CA SER A 132 -22.79 -3.34 1.85
C SER A 132 -21.84 -3.45 3.05
N GLU A 133 -22.38 -3.51 4.26
CA GLU A 133 -21.57 -3.70 5.48
C GLU A 133 -20.78 -5.01 5.44
N GLU A 134 -21.35 -6.07 4.84
CA GLU A 134 -20.66 -7.35 4.65
C GLU A 134 -19.42 -7.23 3.76
N ARG A 135 -19.53 -6.52 2.61
CA ARG A 135 -18.40 -6.29 1.71
C ARG A 135 -17.35 -5.37 2.35
N ALA A 136 -17.79 -4.31 3.04
CA ALA A 136 -16.91 -3.43 3.77
C ALA A 136 -16.16 -4.17 4.90
N LYS A 137 -16.83 -5.08 5.62
CA LYS A 137 -16.25 -5.96 6.64
C LYS A 137 -15.15 -6.84 6.06
N PHE A 138 -15.42 -7.47 4.93
CA PHE A 138 -14.47 -8.34 4.23
C PHE A 138 -13.19 -7.58 3.88
N TYR A 139 -13.32 -6.43 3.23
CA TYR A 139 -12.16 -5.60 2.88
C TYR A 139 -11.44 -5.05 4.11
N ALA A 140 -12.17 -4.62 5.13
CA ALA A 140 -11.56 -4.15 6.38
C ALA A 140 -10.73 -5.26 7.05
N ALA A 141 -11.21 -6.51 7.03
CA ALA A 141 -10.46 -7.63 7.58
C ALA A 141 -9.15 -7.90 6.80
N GLU A 142 -9.19 -7.85 5.48
CA GLU A 142 -7.97 -8.00 4.65
C GLU A 142 -6.99 -6.83 4.86
N ILE A 143 -7.50 -5.59 5.00
CA ILE A 143 -6.67 -4.41 5.33
C ILE A 143 -6.02 -4.57 6.72
N VAL A 144 -6.74 -5.10 7.71
CA VAL A 144 -6.16 -5.39 9.04
C VAL A 144 -4.97 -6.35 8.92
N LEU A 145 -5.08 -7.41 8.11
CA LEU A 145 -3.97 -8.35 7.88
C LEU A 145 -2.79 -7.70 7.14
N ALA A 146 -3.08 -6.81 6.18
CA ALA A 146 -2.04 -6.06 5.46
C ALA A 146 -1.28 -5.11 6.39
N LEU A 147 -1.99 -4.32 7.20
CA LEU A 147 -1.38 -3.39 8.15
C LEU A 147 -0.64 -4.13 9.27
N GLU A 148 -1.19 -5.24 9.78
CA GLU A 148 -0.51 -6.11 10.73
C GLU A 148 0.86 -6.55 10.21
N HIS A 149 0.92 -6.96 8.93
CA HIS A 149 2.18 -7.37 8.32
C HIS A 149 3.19 -6.21 8.32
N LEU A 150 2.81 -5.02 7.87
CA LEU A 150 3.69 -3.84 7.85
C LEU A 150 4.15 -3.46 9.27
N HIS A 151 3.24 -3.44 10.23
CA HIS A 151 3.55 -3.09 11.62
C HIS A 151 4.51 -4.07 12.29
N LYS A 152 4.45 -5.37 11.96
CA LYS A 152 5.43 -6.38 12.41
C LYS A 152 6.87 -6.07 11.97
N TYR A 153 7.03 -5.37 10.83
CA TYR A 153 8.31 -4.89 10.33
C TYR A 153 8.63 -3.45 10.74
N ASN A 154 7.90 -2.89 11.72
CA ASN A 154 8.03 -1.51 12.17
C ASN A 154 7.83 -0.47 11.05
N ILE A 155 6.95 -0.77 10.11
CA ILE A 155 6.57 0.11 9.00
C ILE A 155 5.19 0.68 9.27
N VAL A 156 5.08 2.00 9.26
CA VAL A 156 3.81 2.73 9.32
C VAL A 156 3.41 3.13 7.91
N TYR A 157 2.20 2.80 7.49
CA TYR A 157 1.75 2.97 6.11
C TYR A 157 1.42 4.43 5.75
N ARG A 158 0.64 5.13 6.59
CA ARG A 158 0.35 6.58 6.58
C ARG A 158 -0.49 7.12 5.41
N ASP A 159 -0.83 6.32 4.40
CA ASP A 159 -1.63 6.78 3.25
C ASP A 159 -2.74 5.78 2.88
N LEU A 160 -3.43 5.25 3.91
CA LEU A 160 -4.58 4.37 3.69
C LEU A 160 -5.77 5.19 3.18
N LYS A 161 -6.18 4.91 1.93
CA LYS A 161 -7.29 5.54 1.21
C LYS A 161 -7.77 4.63 0.08
N PRO A 162 -8.97 4.82 -0.47
CA PRO A 162 -9.53 3.95 -1.51
C PRO A 162 -8.68 3.85 -2.79
N GLU A 163 -7.92 4.90 -3.15
CA GLU A 163 -7.05 4.92 -4.32
C GLU A 163 -5.84 3.99 -4.17
N ASN A 164 -5.41 3.73 -2.93
CA ASN A 164 -4.26 2.89 -2.62
C ASN A 164 -4.64 1.44 -2.30
N ILE A 165 -5.89 1.06 -2.57
CA ILE A 165 -6.40 -0.30 -2.39
C ILE A 165 -6.83 -0.81 -3.76
N LEU A 166 -6.15 -1.85 -4.23
CA LEU A 166 -6.44 -2.49 -5.51
C LEU A 166 -7.17 -3.82 -5.30
N LEU A 167 -8.02 -4.18 -6.25
CA LEU A 167 -8.70 -5.48 -6.27
C LEU A 167 -8.03 -6.39 -7.30
N ASP A 168 -7.90 -7.67 -6.96
CA ASP A 168 -7.55 -8.70 -7.94
C ASP A 168 -8.81 -9.21 -8.69
N ALA A 169 -8.60 -10.05 -9.71
CA ALA A 169 -9.69 -10.64 -10.50
C ALA A 169 -10.68 -11.49 -9.68
N THR A 170 -10.28 -11.92 -8.50
CA THR A 170 -11.10 -12.76 -7.61
C THR A 170 -11.89 -11.95 -6.60
N GLY A 171 -11.54 -10.68 -6.41
CA GLY A 171 -12.20 -9.74 -5.49
C GLY A 171 -11.51 -9.56 -4.14
N HIS A 172 -10.30 -10.11 -3.97
CA HIS A 172 -9.43 -9.81 -2.84
C HIS A 172 -8.72 -8.47 -3.03
N ILE A 173 -8.38 -7.79 -1.93
CA ILE A 173 -7.66 -6.51 -2.00
C ILE A 173 -6.14 -6.70 -1.86
N ALA A 174 -5.40 -5.69 -2.32
CA ALA A 174 -4.01 -5.48 -1.93
C ALA A 174 -3.71 -3.98 -1.80
N LEU A 175 -2.98 -3.61 -0.74
CA LEU A 175 -2.48 -2.25 -0.57
C LEU A 175 -1.31 -2.00 -1.52
N CYS A 176 -1.28 -0.83 -2.14
CA CYS A 176 -0.21 -0.38 -3.04
C CYS A 176 0.31 0.99 -2.57
N ASP A 177 1.28 1.53 -3.28
CA ASP A 177 1.91 2.84 -3.05
C ASP A 177 2.47 3.04 -1.64
N PHE A 178 3.73 2.65 -1.45
CA PHE A 178 4.46 2.75 -0.18
C PHE A 178 5.35 4.01 -0.10
N GLY A 179 5.17 4.97 -1.01
CA GLY A 179 5.99 6.19 -1.09
C GLY A 179 5.90 7.09 0.14
N LEU A 180 4.84 6.98 0.94
CA LEU A 180 4.67 7.72 2.19
C LEU A 180 4.94 6.88 3.44
N CYS A 181 5.34 5.63 3.33
CA CYS A 181 5.63 4.78 4.49
C CYS A 181 6.80 5.29 5.31
N LYS A 182 6.80 4.95 6.59
CA LYS A 182 7.92 5.21 7.51
C LYS A 182 8.45 3.91 8.06
N GLU A 183 9.68 3.58 7.73
CA GLU A 183 10.40 2.41 8.26
C GLU A 183 11.05 2.72 9.63
N ASN A 184 11.42 1.64 10.33
CA ASN A 184 12.18 1.66 11.58
C ASN A 184 11.53 2.44 12.72
N LEU A 185 10.19 2.49 12.77
CA LEU A 185 9.47 3.09 13.88
C LEU A 185 9.18 2.04 14.96
N SER A 186 10.21 1.72 15.77
CA SER A 186 10.09 0.73 16.85
C SER A 186 9.11 1.16 17.92
N ALA A 187 8.66 0.19 18.75
CA ALA A 187 7.73 0.45 19.84
C ALA A 187 8.20 1.59 20.76
N GLY A 188 7.35 2.59 20.97
CA GLY A 188 7.63 3.76 21.77
C GLY A 188 8.32 4.93 21.04
N GLN A 189 8.73 4.74 19.79
CA GLN A 189 9.20 5.83 18.93
C GLN A 189 8.05 6.52 18.22
N THR A 190 8.25 7.79 17.88
CA THR A 190 7.27 8.61 17.14
C THR A 190 7.95 9.37 16.00
N THR A 191 7.16 9.73 14.99
CA THR A 191 7.57 10.60 13.88
C THR A 191 6.70 11.85 13.85
N ASN A 192 7.21 12.96 13.31
CA ASN A 192 6.49 14.26 13.24
C ASN A 192 6.26 14.69 11.77
N THR A 193 6.53 13.84 10.79
CA THR A 193 6.36 14.20 9.38
C THR A 193 4.89 14.42 9.06
N PHE A 194 4.51 15.63 8.65
CA PHE A 194 3.16 15.92 8.18
C PHE A 194 2.99 15.38 6.75
N CYS A 195 2.29 14.26 6.61
CA CYS A 195 2.06 13.61 5.31
C CYS A 195 0.76 12.78 5.35
N GLY A 196 0.27 12.43 4.18
CA GLY A 196 -0.95 11.68 3.98
C GLY A 196 -2.05 12.53 3.33
N THR A 197 -3.17 11.88 3.01
CA THR A 197 -4.33 12.53 2.40
C THR A 197 -5.19 13.18 3.47
N SER A 198 -5.48 14.46 3.32
CA SER A 198 -6.07 15.35 4.36
C SER A 198 -7.30 14.76 5.07
N GLU A 199 -8.16 14.02 4.37
CA GLU A 199 -9.40 13.45 4.92
C GLU A 199 -9.17 12.29 5.88
N TYR A 200 -8.03 11.59 5.74
CA TYR A 200 -7.67 10.38 6.48
C TYR A 200 -6.66 10.66 7.60
N LEU A 201 -6.20 11.93 7.75
CA LEU A 201 -5.23 12.30 8.76
C LEU A 201 -5.77 12.13 10.17
N ALA A 202 -4.97 11.47 11.02
CA ALA A 202 -5.27 11.34 12.43
C ALA A 202 -5.09 12.68 13.19
N PRO A 203 -5.84 12.93 14.28
CA PRO A 203 -5.74 14.16 15.06
C PRO A 203 -4.32 14.50 15.50
N GLU A 204 -3.54 13.53 15.95
CA GLU A 204 -2.16 13.71 16.41
C GLU A 204 -1.19 14.14 15.31
N VAL A 205 -1.48 13.81 14.04
CA VAL A 205 -0.73 14.30 12.87
C VAL A 205 -1.00 15.79 12.65
N LEU A 206 -2.25 16.22 12.82
CA LEU A 206 -2.67 17.61 12.64
C LEU A 206 -2.09 18.56 13.72
N VAL A 207 -1.85 18.04 14.93
CA VAL A 207 -1.31 18.83 16.04
C VAL A 207 0.19 18.61 16.24
N GLU A 208 0.86 17.89 15.35
CA GLU A 208 2.32 17.63 15.33
C GLU A 208 2.88 17.10 16.67
N CYS A 209 2.08 16.31 17.39
CA CYS A 209 2.47 15.79 18.72
C CYS A 209 3.33 14.53 18.67
N GLY A 210 3.82 14.12 17.51
CA GLY A 210 4.48 12.83 17.32
C GLY A 210 3.48 11.67 17.27
N TYR A 211 3.63 10.75 16.31
CA TYR A 211 2.69 9.67 16.09
C TYR A 211 3.40 8.34 15.74
N ASN A 212 2.70 7.25 15.91
CA ASN A 212 3.18 5.89 15.66
C ASN A 212 2.18 5.14 14.74
N GLN A 213 2.28 3.81 14.64
CA GLN A 213 1.41 2.98 13.79
C GLN A 213 -0.09 3.13 14.07
N SER A 214 -0.51 3.66 15.22
CA SER A 214 -1.94 3.85 15.53
C SER A 214 -2.66 4.82 14.59
N VAL A 215 -1.93 5.63 13.80
CA VAL A 215 -2.53 6.48 12.76
C VAL A 215 -3.15 5.68 11.64
N ASP A 216 -2.61 4.50 11.31
CA ASP A 216 -3.17 3.62 10.29
C ASP A 216 -4.54 3.07 10.72
N TRP A 217 -4.74 2.82 12.01
CA TRP A 217 -6.04 2.42 12.56
C TRP A 217 -7.08 3.53 12.54
N TRP A 218 -6.67 4.78 12.72
CA TRP A 218 -7.56 5.93 12.47
C TRP A 218 -7.97 5.99 11.01
N SER A 219 -7.03 5.90 10.08
CA SER A 219 -7.31 5.92 8.64
C SER A 219 -8.22 4.77 8.21
N LEU A 220 -8.04 3.56 8.80
CA LEU A 220 -8.97 2.44 8.62
C LEU A 220 -10.39 2.79 9.11
N GLY A 221 -10.51 3.49 10.23
CA GLY A 221 -11.81 3.93 10.76
C GLY A 221 -12.53 4.91 9.83
N ILE A 222 -11.80 5.86 9.23
CA ILE A 222 -12.33 6.77 8.21
C ILE A 222 -12.78 5.99 6.97
N LEU A 223 -11.91 5.15 6.43
CA LEU A 223 -12.17 4.35 5.24
C LEU A 223 -13.35 3.39 5.43
N PHE A 224 -13.41 2.71 6.59
CA PHE A 224 -14.50 1.79 6.88
C PHE A 224 -15.86 2.51 6.98
N TYR A 225 -15.87 3.69 7.58
CA TYR A 225 -17.05 4.55 7.58
C TYR A 225 -17.45 4.94 6.15
N GLU A 226 -16.49 5.36 5.35
CA GLU A 226 -16.72 5.81 3.97
C GLU A 226 -17.25 4.68 3.08
N MET A 227 -16.69 3.49 3.16
CA MET A 227 -17.18 2.33 2.41
C MET A 227 -18.67 2.08 2.65
N ILE A 228 -19.17 2.25 3.87
CA ILE A 228 -20.58 2.00 4.22
C ILE A 228 -21.47 3.20 3.97
N ALA A 229 -20.98 4.42 4.26
CA ALA A 229 -21.77 5.65 4.14
C ALA A 229 -21.77 6.26 2.73
N GLY A 230 -20.69 6.01 1.96
CA GLY A 230 -20.42 6.64 0.67
C GLY A 230 -19.79 8.03 0.77
N PHE A 231 -19.39 8.45 1.97
CA PHE A 231 -18.69 9.72 2.21
C PHE A 231 -17.88 9.66 3.52
N SER A 232 -16.80 10.44 3.60
CA SER A 232 -15.96 10.55 4.80
C SER A 232 -16.70 11.25 5.96
N PRO A 233 -16.55 10.78 7.22
CA PRO A 233 -17.32 11.29 8.36
C PRO A 233 -17.09 12.76 8.69
N PHE A 234 -15.94 13.31 8.30
CA PHE A 234 -15.53 14.67 8.62
C PHE A 234 -15.39 15.60 7.40
N TYR A 235 -15.69 15.08 6.21
CA TYR A 235 -15.50 15.78 4.96
C TYR A 235 -16.21 17.15 4.90
N THR A 236 -15.52 18.09 4.29
CA THR A 236 -16.06 19.40 3.85
C THR A 236 -15.08 20.01 2.85
N ASN A 237 -15.55 20.84 1.95
CA ASN A 237 -14.73 21.51 0.94
C ASN A 237 -13.71 22.51 1.52
N ASP A 238 -13.94 22.98 2.74
CA ASP A 238 -13.03 23.85 3.49
C ASP A 238 -12.09 22.98 4.33
N THR A 239 -10.81 22.97 3.99
CA THR A 239 -9.77 22.19 4.66
C THR A 239 -9.62 22.56 6.12
N GLN A 240 -9.69 23.84 6.49
CA GLN A 240 -9.58 24.27 7.88
C GLN A 240 -10.76 23.80 8.72
N LEU A 241 -11.97 23.89 8.15
CA LEU A 241 -13.17 23.37 8.79
C LEU A 241 -13.13 21.84 8.90
N MET A 242 -12.55 21.14 7.91
CA MET A 242 -12.34 19.68 7.96
C MET A 242 -11.40 19.31 9.12
N TYR A 243 -10.26 19.97 9.26
CA TYR A 243 -9.33 19.74 10.37
C TYR A 243 -9.99 20.00 11.73
N ARG A 244 -10.80 21.07 11.87
CA ARG A 244 -11.59 21.29 13.08
C ARG A 244 -12.59 20.18 13.35
N LYS A 245 -13.23 19.62 12.31
CA LYS A 245 -14.13 18.47 12.48
C LYS A 245 -13.38 17.20 12.90
N ILE A 246 -12.21 16.94 12.34
CA ILE A 246 -11.34 15.83 12.76
C ILE A 246 -10.98 15.97 14.23
N LEU A 247 -10.54 17.15 14.67
CA LEU A 247 -10.12 17.41 16.04
C LEU A 247 -11.29 17.40 17.04
N PHE A 248 -12.43 18.00 16.71
CA PHE A 248 -13.50 18.31 17.70
C PHE A 248 -14.89 17.91 17.25
N GLY A 249 -15.10 17.56 15.97
CA GLY A 249 -16.43 17.30 15.42
C GLY A 249 -17.07 16.04 16.04
N LYS A 250 -18.40 16.03 16.13
CA LYS A 250 -19.15 14.85 16.57
C LYS A 250 -19.25 13.86 15.43
N LEU A 251 -18.84 12.61 15.68
CA LEU A 251 -19.08 11.50 14.77
C LEU A 251 -20.59 11.21 14.71
N LYS A 252 -21.16 11.24 13.51
CA LYS A 252 -22.58 11.02 13.25
C LYS A 252 -22.75 9.80 12.36
N PHE A 253 -23.78 9.01 12.59
CA PHE A 253 -24.11 7.84 11.80
C PHE A 253 -25.47 8.02 11.13
N PRO A 254 -25.56 7.96 9.79
CA PRO A 254 -26.84 7.91 9.08
C PRO A 254 -27.69 6.73 9.56
N LYS A 255 -28.98 6.94 9.70
CA LYS A 255 -29.91 5.90 10.17
C LYS A 255 -29.98 4.75 9.17
N GLY A 256 -29.90 3.52 9.65
CA GLY A 256 -30.08 2.31 8.85
C GLY A 256 -28.87 1.88 8.01
N PHE A 257 -27.72 2.56 8.10
CA PHE A 257 -26.53 2.20 7.33
C PHE A 257 -25.58 1.27 8.11
N PHE A 258 -25.51 1.43 9.41
CA PHE A 258 -24.53 0.78 10.27
C PHE A 258 -25.19 -0.08 11.33
N SER A 259 -24.73 -1.31 11.52
CA SER A 259 -25.03 -2.12 12.69
C SER A 259 -24.44 -1.50 13.97
N GLU A 260 -24.87 -1.95 15.14
CA GLU A 260 -24.29 -1.46 16.40
C GLU A 260 -22.83 -1.88 16.56
N ASP A 261 -22.45 -3.08 16.08
CA ASP A 261 -21.07 -3.56 16.11
C ASP A 261 -20.17 -2.74 15.17
N ALA A 262 -20.66 -2.40 13.97
CA ALA A 262 -19.94 -1.49 13.06
C ALA A 262 -19.74 -0.10 13.67
N LYS A 263 -20.78 0.46 14.33
CA LYS A 263 -20.66 1.74 15.05
C LYS A 263 -19.67 1.65 16.21
N SER A 264 -19.63 0.53 16.93
CA SER A 264 -18.69 0.28 18.02
C SER A 264 -17.25 0.28 17.49
N LEU A 265 -16.98 -0.50 16.42
CA LEU A 265 -15.68 -0.57 15.75
C LEU A 265 -15.21 0.82 15.32
N ILE A 266 -16.04 1.55 14.57
CA ILE A 266 -15.69 2.88 14.07
C ILE A 266 -15.40 3.85 15.23
N LYS A 267 -16.20 3.85 16.29
CA LYS A 267 -15.94 4.69 17.48
C LYS A 267 -14.62 4.34 18.15
N GLY A 268 -14.25 3.07 18.21
CA GLY A 268 -12.99 2.59 18.75
C GLY A 268 -11.79 3.06 17.90
N LEU A 269 -11.87 2.86 16.57
CA LEU A 269 -10.84 3.28 15.62
C LEU A 269 -10.71 4.82 15.55
N LEU A 270 -11.82 5.56 15.61
CA LEU A 270 -11.84 7.02 15.58
C LEU A 270 -11.78 7.68 16.98
N ALA A 271 -11.18 6.99 17.95
CA ALA A 271 -10.84 7.61 19.24
C ALA A 271 -9.71 8.63 19.01
N ARG A 272 -9.97 9.91 19.34
CA ARG A 272 -9.03 11.01 19.10
C ARG A 272 -7.75 10.90 19.91
N ASN A 273 -7.88 10.48 21.18
CA ASN A 273 -6.71 10.14 21.96
C ASN A 273 -6.12 8.82 21.45
N PRO A 274 -4.90 8.82 20.87
CA PRO A 274 -4.31 7.60 20.30
C PRO A 274 -4.12 6.48 21.33
N HIS A 275 -3.93 6.79 22.62
CA HIS A 275 -3.82 5.77 23.68
C HIS A 275 -5.13 5.04 23.99
N ASN A 276 -6.27 5.64 23.63
CA ASN A 276 -7.61 5.03 23.79
C ASN A 276 -8.14 4.46 22.49
N ARG A 277 -7.40 4.61 21.39
CA ARG A 277 -7.77 4.10 20.07
C ARG A 277 -7.66 2.58 20.04
N LEU A 278 -8.65 1.93 19.44
CA LEU A 278 -8.59 0.49 19.18
C LEU A 278 -7.34 0.18 18.33
N GLY A 279 -6.56 -0.82 18.73
CA GLY A 279 -5.27 -1.15 18.15
C GLY A 279 -4.07 -0.44 18.79
N SER A 280 -4.28 0.42 19.80
CA SER A 280 -3.16 1.15 20.44
C SER A 280 -2.34 0.30 21.42
N ARG A 281 -2.89 -0.79 21.96
CA ARG A 281 -2.24 -1.63 22.98
C ARG A 281 -1.64 -2.89 22.39
N ASN A 282 -2.43 -3.64 21.61
CA ASN A 282 -2.05 -4.92 21.05
C ASN A 282 -2.17 -4.92 19.52
N ASP A 283 -2.04 -3.76 18.89
CA ASP A 283 -2.06 -3.57 17.45
C ASP A 283 -3.26 -4.29 16.78
N ALA A 284 -3.06 -4.99 15.66
CA ALA A 284 -4.08 -5.70 14.91
C ALA A 284 -4.88 -6.72 15.75
N GLU A 285 -4.24 -7.36 16.74
CA GLU A 285 -4.89 -8.37 17.59
C GLU A 285 -6.08 -7.80 18.37
N GLU A 286 -5.97 -6.54 18.82
CA GLU A 286 -7.08 -5.85 19.50
C GLU A 286 -8.27 -5.64 18.56
N ILE A 287 -8.02 -5.37 17.28
CA ILE A 287 -9.04 -5.17 16.25
C ILE A 287 -9.68 -6.50 15.86
N LYS A 288 -8.87 -7.54 15.64
CA LYS A 288 -9.34 -8.89 15.31
C LYS A 288 -10.30 -9.46 16.35
N ASN A 289 -10.07 -9.13 17.63
CA ASN A 289 -10.91 -9.57 18.76
C ASN A 289 -12.17 -8.71 18.96
N HIS A 290 -12.41 -7.66 18.15
CA HIS A 290 -13.62 -6.86 18.28
C HIS A 290 -14.86 -7.66 17.82
N PRO A 291 -16.02 -7.57 18.52
CA PRO A 291 -17.24 -8.33 18.19
C PRO A 291 -17.68 -8.24 16.72
N PHE A 292 -17.41 -7.14 16.06
CA PHE A 292 -17.70 -6.97 14.63
C PHE A 292 -17.04 -8.04 13.76
N PHE A 293 -15.86 -8.53 14.13
CA PHE A 293 -15.11 -9.56 13.41
C PHE A 293 -15.25 -10.97 14.00
N ALA A 294 -16.17 -11.20 14.94
CA ALA A 294 -16.32 -12.48 15.65
C ALA A 294 -16.46 -13.71 14.73
N ASN A 295 -17.02 -13.54 13.53
CA ASN A 295 -17.24 -14.61 12.56
C ASN A 295 -16.17 -14.66 11.46
N VAL A 296 -15.03 -14.00 11.61
CA VAL A 296 -13.94 -14.01 10.64
C VAL A 296 -12.95 -15.10 11.02
N ASP A 297 -12.74 -16.04 10.10
CA ASP A 297 -11.64 -16.99 10.18
C ASP A 297 -10.40 -16.33 9.55
N TRP A 298 -9.52 -15.80 10.41
CA TRP A 298 -8.36 -15.03 10.02
C TRP A 298 -7.31 -15.85 9.25
N ASP A 299 -7.16 -17.13 9.60
CA ASP A 299 -6.21 -18.02 8.92
C ASP A 299 -6.71 -18.39 7.53
N ALA A 300 -7.98 -18.76 7.40
CA ALA A 300 -8.61 -19.02 6.10
C ALA A 300 -8.64 -17.77 5.21
N LEU A 301 -8.85 -16.58 5.81
CA LEU A 301 -8.79 -15.31 5.09
C LEU A 301 -7.37 -15.01 4.60
N TYR A 302 -6.37 -15.16 5.46
CA TYR A 302 -4.96 -14.96 5.08
C TYR A 302 -4.52 -15.87 3.93
N LEU A 303 -5.01 -17.11 3.91
CA LEU A 303 -4.75 -18.08 2.84
C LEU A 303 -5.65 -17.87 1.60
N LYS A 304 -6.46 -16.80 1.56
CA LYS A 304 -7.44 -16.53 0.49
C LYS A 304 -8.40 -17.70 0.23
N GLN A 305 -8.74 -18.47 1.26
CA GLN A 305 -9.69 -19.58 1.18
C GLN A 305 -11.15 -19.15 1.38
N VAL A 306 -11.36 -17.93 1.85
CA VAL A 306 -12.69 -17.31 1.98
C VAL A 306 -13.05 -16.64 0.66
N SER A 307 -14.19 -17.00 0.08
CA SER A 307 -14.65 -16.38 -1.18
C SER A 307 -15.05 -14.91 -0.94
N PRO A 308 -14.52 -13.96 -1.71
CA PRO A 308 -14.94 -12.56 -1.62
C PRO A 308 -16.43 -12.38 -1.93
N PRO A 309 -17.12 -11.47 -1.22
CA PRO A 309 -18.54 -11.18 -1.45
C PRO A 309 -18.81 -10.45 -2.77
N TYR A 310 -17.77 -9.98 -3.43
CA TYR A 310 -17.82 -9.31 -4.71
C TYR A 310 -16.64 -9.75 -5.59
N LYS A 311 -16.93 -10.00 -6.85
CA LYS A 311 -15.94 -10.31 -7.87
C LYS A 311 -16.01 -9.25 -8.97
N PRO A 312 -14.90 -8.55 -9.27
CA PRO A 312 -14.85 -7.60 -10.38
C PRO A 312 -15.20 -8.31 -11.72
N ASN A 313 -15.88 -7.58 -12.60
CA ASN A 313 -16.22 -8.11 -13.92
C ASN A 313 -15.05 -7.88 -14.87
N VAL A 314 -14.07 -8.78 -14.83
CA VAL A 314 -12.89 -8.76 -15.71
C VAL A 314 -12.95 -9.93 -16.68
N SER A 315 -12.64 -9.66 -17.95
CA SER A 315 -12.76 -10.62 -19.05
C SER A 315 -11.47 -11.37 -19.35
N SER A 316 -10.31 -10.79 -19.02
CA SER A 316 -8.98 -11.35 -19.29
C SER A 316 -7.94 -10.84 -18.26
N GLU A 317 -6.74 -11.44 -18.26
CA GLU A 317 -5.63 -11.02 -17.39
C GLU A 317 -5.15 -9.59 -17.69
N ASP A 318 -5.34 -9.10 -18.91
CA ASP A 318 -4.98 -7.76 -19.36
C ASP A 318 -6.17 -6.79 -19.44
N ASP A 319 -7.33 -7.17 -18.89
CA ASP A 319 -8.50 -6.30 -18.83
C ASP A 319 -8.24 -5.06 -17.97
N THR A 320 -8.62 -3.91 -18.50
CA THR A 320 -8.48 -2.60 -17.83
C THR A 320 -9.81 -1.87 -17.68
N SER A 321 -10.94 -2.58 -17.81
CA SER A 321 -12.29 -1.99 -17.70
C SER A 321 -12.59 -1.39 -16.33
N CYS A 322 -11.86 -1.80 -15.28
CA CYS A 322 -11.96 -1.27 -13.93
C CYS A 322 -10.99 -0.09 -13.67
N PHE A 323 -10.40 0.49 -14.72
CA PHE A 323 -9.53 1.67 -14.63
C PHE A 323 -10.19 2.86 -15.31
N ASP A 324 -9.82 4.08 -14.89
CA ASP A 324 -10.35 5.30 -15.47
C ASP A 324 -9.96 5.41 -16.96
N PRO A 325 -10.95 5.54 -17.88
CA PRO A 325 -10.70 5.70 -19.30
C PRO A 325 -9.79 6.88 -19.65
N SER A 326 -9.78 7.94 -18.81
CA SER A 326 -8.90 9.09 -19.01
C SER A 326 -7.42 8.74 -19.03
N PHE A 327 -7.03 7.64 -18.37
CA PHE A 327 -5.68 7.11 -18.41
C PHE A 327 -5.51 6.07 -19.52
N THR A 328 -6.44 5.11 -19.63
CA THR A 328 -6.28 3.95 -20.52
C THR A 328 -6.41 4.27 -22.00
N GLU A 329 -6.96 5.43 -22.35
CA GLU A 329 -7.06 5.97 -23.73
C GLU A 329 -5.88 6.89 -24.11
N GLU A 330 -4.98 7.20 -23.16
CA GLU A 330 -3.84 8.09 -23.43
C GLU A 330 -2.72 7.35 -24.18
N GLU A 331 -1.99 8.09 -25.05
CA GLU A 331 -0.83 7.55 -25.74
C GLU A 331 0.27 7.07 -24.79
N THR A 332 0.80 5.87 -25.05
CA THR A 332 1.74 5.15 -24.19
C THR A 332 3.21 5.44 -24.46
N ASN A 333 3.55 6.60 -25.05
CA ASN A 333 4.93 6.93 -25.43
C ASN A 333 5.75 7.40 -24.21
N ILE A 334 6.69 6.56 -23.73
CA ILE A 334 7.62 6.91 -22.63
C ILE A 334 8.67 7.94 -23.08
N GLU A 335 9.10 7.92 -24.35
CA GLU A 335 10.20 8.77 -24.85
C GLU A 335 9.82 10.25 -24.90
N ASN A 336 8.55 10.57 -25.05
CA ASN A 336 8.02 11.93 -25.12
C ASN A 336 7.61 12.52 -23.77
N TRP A 337 8.00 11.91 -22.66
CA TRP A 337 7.70 12.45 -21.33
C TRP A 337 8.45 13.76 -21.11
N PRO A 338 7.77 14.91 -21.00
CA PRO A 338 8.43 16.16 -20.68
C PRO A 338 8.94 16.08 -19.25
N SER A 339 10.28 16.10 -19.08
CA SER A 339 10.86 16.40 -17.77
C SER A 339 10.29 17.74 -17.30
N ILE A 340 9.85 17.81 -16.02
CA ILE A 340 9.30 19.04 -15.42
C ILE A 340 10.34 20.18 -15.45
N SER A 341 11.63 19.84 -15.55
CA SER A 341 12.74 20.80 -15.64
C SER A 341 13.09 21.16 -17.09
N LYS A 342 12.25 21.95 -17.77
CA LYS A 342 12.62 22.54 -19.08
C LYS A 342 13.72 23.61 -19.00
N ASN A 343 14.27 23.96 -17.83
CA ASN A 343 15.10 25.14 -17.63
C ASN A 343 16.48 24.94 -17.02
N LEU A 344 17.04 23.72 -16.94
CA LEU A 344 18.41 23.57 -16.45
C LEU A 344 19.32 22.92 -17.49
N SER A 345 20.23 23.77 -17.94
CA SER A 345 21.27 23.64 -18.96
C SER A 345 22.18 22.39 -18.80
N ARG A 346 22.42 21.73 -19.92
CA ARG A 346 23.70 21.25 -20.48
C ARG A 346 24.92 21.32 -19.53
N ASN A 347 25.06 20.44 -18.57
CA ASN A 347 26.37 20.12 -18.01
C ASN A 347 26.53 18.60 -17.92
N GLY A 348 27.48 18.06 -18.66
CA GLY A 348 27.75 16.63 -18.86
C GLY A 348 28.35 15.89 -17.66
N THR A 349 28.27 16.45 -16.45
CA THR A 349 28.82 15.85 -15.21
C THR A 349 27.81 15.03 -14.41
N ASN A 350 26.52 15.03 -14.78
CA ASN A 350 25.47 14.41 -13.97
C ASN A 350 25.29 12.89 -14.17
N ALA A 351 25.91 12.28 -15.19
CA ALA A 351 25.63 10.86 -15.50
C ALA A 351 26.32 9.87 -14.54
N SER A 352 27.50 10.21 -13.98
CA SER A 352 28.19 9.37 -13.00
C SER A 352 27.57 9.47 -11.60
N ILE A 353 27.18 10.68 -11.20
CA ILE A 353 26.54 10.96 -9.91
C ILE A 353 25.21 10.20 -9.79
N ASN A 354 24.40 10.17 -10.85
CA ASN A 354 23.10 9.48 -10.86
C ASN A 354 23.23 7.95 -10.69
N ASN A 355 24.33 7.34 -11.12
CA ASN A 355 24.55 5.90 -10.96
C ASN A 355 25.01 5.53 -9.54
N GLU A 356 25.72 6.41 -8.85
CA GLU A 356 26.14 6.20 -7.46
C GLU A 356 24.93 6.34 -6.49
N ILE A 357 24.10 7.37 -6.69
CA ILE A 357 22.92 7.62 -5.84
C ILE A 357 21.91 6.48 -5.87
N PHE A 358 21.70 5.84 -7.03
CA PHE A 358 20.76 4.71 -7.21
C PHE A 358 21.47 3.35 -7.28
N GLY A 359 22.68 3.23 -6.69
CA GLY A 359 23.40 1.97 -6.56
C GLY A 359 22.52 0.89 -5.92
N GLY A 360 22.58 -0.36 -6.42
CA GLY A 360 21.80 -1.47 -5.87
C GLY A 360 20.27 -1.40 -6.10
N PHE A 361 19.78 -0.50 -6.96
CA PHE A 361 18.34 -0.41 -7.25
C PHE A 361 17.79 -1.64 -7.98
N THR A 362 18.61 -2.35 -8.76
CA THR A 362 18.18 -3.51 -9.56
C THR A 362 17.86 -4.72 -8.67
N TYR A 363 16.68 -5.33 -8.89
CA TYR A 363 16.18 -6.50 -8.17
C TYR A 363 15.45 -7.44 -9.12
N SER A 364 15.55 -8.74 -8.89
CA SER A 364 14.77 -9.77 -9.58
C SER A 364 14.28 -10.80 -8.57
N GLY A 365 12.98 -10.88 -8.39
CA GLY A 365 12.32 -11.84 -7.49
C GLY A 365 12.37 -13.28 -7.97
N GLU A 366 12.74 -13.55 -9.23
CA GLU A 366 12.80 -14.92 -9.78
C GLU A 366 13.82 -15.84 -9.09
N ASN A 367 14.69 -15.29 -8.24
CA ASN A 367 15.64 -16.07 -7.44
C ASN A 367 15.09 -16.51 -6.06
N SER A 368 13.87 -16.13 -5.69
CA SER A 368 13.28 -16.40 -4.37
C SER A 368 12.61 -17.79 -4.27
N CYS A 369 12.49 -18.53 -5.35
CA CYS A 369 11.94 -19.89 -5.36
C CYS A 369 12.90 -20.95 -4.82
N GLY A 370 13.57 -20.73 -3.69
CA GLY A 370 14.47 -21.75 -3.17
C GLY A 370 15.20 -21.50 -1.87
N LEU A 371 14.92 -20.44 -1.14
CA LEU A 371 15.53 -20.21 0.16
C LEU A 371 14.48 -19.76 1.19
N ASN A 372 14.50 -20.50 2.30
CA ASN A 372 13.83 -20.34 3.56
C ASN A 372 13.48 -18.87 3.90
N PRO A 373 12.22 -18.51 4.25
CA PRO A 373 11.90 -17.15 4.67
C PRO A 373 12.53 -16.73 6.01
N TYR A 374 13.39 -17.59 6.59
CA TYR A 374 14.08 -17.35 7.87
C TYR A 374 15.62 -17.51 7.78
N GLY A 375 16.23 -17.42 6.58
CA GLY A 375 17.65 -17.62 6.36
C GLY A 375 18.41 -16.32 6.12
N ASP A 376 19.20 -15.91 7.11
CA ASP A 376 20.42 -15.09 7.09
C ASP A 376 20.53 -14.01 6.00
N TYR A 377 20.01 -12.82 6.27
CA TYR A 377 20.54 -11.59 5.72
C TYR A 377 21.63 -11.04 6.64
N PRO A 378 22.86 -10.80 6.16
CA PRO A 378 23.83 -10.08 6.96
C PRO A 378 23.35 -8.63 7.16
N LEU A 379 22.95 -8.33 8.38
CA LEU A 379 22.80 -6.98 8.89
C LEU A 379 24.21 -6.40 9.11
N GLU A 380 24.91 -6.04 8.04
CA GLU A 380 26.10 -5.20 8.11
C GLU A 380 26.16 -4.29 6.86
N LEU A 381 25.40 -3.19 6.93
CA LEU A 381 25.82 -1.95 6.31
C LEU A 381 25.85 -0.90 7.42
N GLY A 382 26.92 -0.99 8.21
CA GLY A 382 27.33 0.08 9.10
C GLY A 382 27.70 1.31 8.28
N TYR A 383 26.86 2.30 8.29
CA TYR A 383 27.27 3.67 8.04
C TYR A 383 27.36 4.35 9.39
N ASP A 384 28.59 4.40 9.92
CA ASP A 384 28.94 5.33 11.00
C ASP A 384 28.76 6.75 10.49
N PHE A 385 27.68 7.39 10.89
CA PHE A 385 27.57 8.84 10.88
C PHE A 385 27.73 9.31 12.33
N ASP A 386 28.91 9.83 12.64
CA ASP A 386 29.14 10.67 13.81
C ASP A 386 28.19 11.87 13.78
N ILE A 387 27.09 11.77 14.51
CA ILE A 387 26.28 12.93 14.89
C ILE A 387 26.57 13.18 16.37
N ALA A 388 27.32 14.26 16.61
CA ALA A 388 27.51 14.82 17.91
C ALA A 388 26.18 15.02 18.63
N SER A 389 26.01 14.34 19.75
CA SER A 389 24.88 14.47 20.66
C SER A 389 24.92 15.79 21.41
N PRO A 390 23.84 16.56 21.51
CA PRO A 390 23.61 17.43 22.66
C PRO A 390 22.82 16.63 23.71
N SER A 391 23.43 16.48 24.86
CA SER A 391 22.85 16.01 26.10
C SER A 391 21.65 16.88 26.51
N SER A 392 20.49 16.29 26.78
CA SER A 392 19.75 16.49 28.03
C SER A 392 18.37 15.85 27.97
N SER A 393 18.14 15.05 28.96
CA SER A 393 16.89 14.43 29.38
C SER A 393 15.74 15.43 29.54
N SER A 394 14.58 15.11 28.90
CA SER A 394 13.29 15.42 29.51
C SER A 394 12.24 14.44 28.93
N SER A 395 11.80 13.55 29.81
CA SER A 395 10.61 12.72 29.62
C SER A 395 9.38 13.62 29.54
N GLY A 396 8.96 14.00 28.34
CA GLY A 396 7.74 14.75 28.11
C GLY A 396 6.57 13.80 27.90
N SER A 397 5.84 13.48 28.99
CA SER A 397 4.48 12.98 28.88
C SER A 397 3.62 14.09 28.26
N GLY A 398 3.31 13.97 26.97
CA GLY A 398 2.47 14.93 26.24
C GLY A 398 1.11 15.07 26.93
N ASN A 399 0.84 16.25 27.42
CA ASN A 399 -0.32 16.55 28.25
C ASN A 399 -1.51 16.89 27.34
N TRP A 400 -2.32 15.89 27.02
CA TRP A 400 -3.54 16.02 26.22
C TRP A 400 -4.62 16.95 26.80
N ARG A 401 -4.35 17.52 28.00
CA ARG A 401 -5.30 18.45 28.65
C ARG A 401 -5.36 19.84 28.00
N ASN A 402 -4.37 20.22 27.16
CA ASN A 402 -4.26 21.57 26.60
C ASN A 402 -4.57 21.66 25.10
N LEU A 403 -5.34 20.70 24.55
CA LEU A 403 -5.83 20.79 23.16
C LEU A 403 -6.77 22.00 22.92
N SER A 404 -7.38 22.57 23.97
CA SER A 404 -8.20 23.77 23.87
C SER A 404 -7.36 25.06 23.68
N ASP A 405 -6.15 25.08 24.19
CA ASP A 405 -5.32 26.31 24.23
C ASP A 405 -4.49 26.51 22.95
N ALA A 406 -4.26 25.44 22.17
CA ALA A 406 -3.55 25.51 20.90
C ALA A 406 -4.38 26.08 19.73
N VAL A 407 -5.69 26.26 19.91
CA VAL A 407 -6.64 26.68 18.85
C VAL A 407 -6.96 28.18 18.88
N GLU A 408 -6.55 28.91 19.92
CA GLU A 408 -6.77 30.39 19.94
C GLU A 408 -5.72 31.20 19.15
N THR A 409 -4.69 30.54 18.57
CA THR A 409 -3.58 31.23 17.88
C THR A 409 -3.49 30.96 16.37
N TYR A 410 -4.51 30.32 15.76
CA TYR A 410 -4.60 30.17 14.30
C TYR A 410 -5.98 30.50 13.76
#